data_f3369534d023cf4d76ae89457e374b04
#
_entry.id   f3369534d023cf4d76ae89457e374b04
#
_cell.length_a   1.000
_cell.length_b   1.000
_cell.length_c   1.000
_cell.angle_alpha   90.00
_cell.angle_beta   90.00
_cell.angle_gamma   90.00
#
_symmetry.space_group_name_H-M   'P 1'
#
loop_
_entity.id
_entity.type
_entity.pdbx_description
1 polymer ?
#
loop_
_entity_poly.entity_id
_entity_poly.type
_entity_poly.pdbx_seq_one_letter_code
_entity_poly.pdbx_strand_id
1 'polypeptide(L)'
;EAPEFDGEFSAFSGIQSRPRPPRRARTPIHGGGMSGAAYRRAVSSCQGWYGFAMDLESTSESLAGLDDAQSRYGRSDELGELEISITPWSLPTPEDVEAYEDLGVDRLILMLPQHDALAVTDFLEAVADELFDDD
;
A
#
# COMPACT_ATOMS: atom_id res chain seq x y z
N GLU A 1 -20.45 21.72 -5.30
CA GLU A 1 -19.48 22.74 -5.75
C GLU A 1 -18.33 22.05 -6.45
N ALA A 2 -17.78 22.67 -7.48
CA ALA A 2 -16.55 22.21 -8.09
C ALA A 2 -15.37 22.57 -7.18
N PRO A 3 -14.40 21.67 -6.93
CA PRO A 3 -13.26 21.99 -6.08
C PRO A 3 -12.38 23.05 -6.76
N GLU A 4 -11.84 23.92 -5.93
CA GLU A 4 -10.84 24.91 -6.30
C GLU A 4 -9.64 24.77 -5.39
N PHE A 5 -8.45 24.95 -5.93
CA PHE A 5 -7.20 24.94 -5.19
C PHE A 5 -6.24 25.93 -5.83
N ASP A 6 -5.63 26.75 -5.00
CA ASP A 6 -4.59 27.72 -5.40
C ASP A 6 -3.39 27.54 -4.46
N GLY A 7 -2.33 26.94 -4.95
CA GLY A 7 -1.11 26.62 -4.22
C GLY A 7 0.13 27.02 -4.99
N GLU A 8 1.27 27.05 -4.30
CA GLU A 8 2.57 27.51 -4.85
C GLU A 8 2.98 26.76 -6.13
N PHE A 9 2.69 25.44 -6.21
CA PHE A 9 3.14 24.58 -7.31
C PHE A 9 2.05 24.16 -8.27
N SER A 10 0.77 24.35 -7.90
CA SER A 10 -0.37 24.00 -8.76
C SER A 10 -1.60 24.79 -8.37
N ALA A 11 -2.40 25.13 -9.38
CA ALA A 11 -3.72 25.73 -9.18
C ALA A 11 -4.72 25.09 -10.13
N PHE A 12 -5.95 24.88 -9.66
CA PHE A 12 -7.04 24.42 -10.51
C PHE A 12 -8.39 24.91 -10.01
N SER A 13 -9.34 25.04 -10.92
CA SER A 13 -10.74 25.35 -10.61
C SER A 13 -11.67 24.63 -11.58
N GLY A 14 -12.92 24.42 -11.16
CA GLY A 14 -13.96 23.86 -12.01
C GLY A 14 -13.81 22.38 -12.38
N ILE A 15 -12.82 21.67 -11.81
CA ILE A 15 -12.60 20.26 -12.08
C ILE A 15 -13.70 19.42 -11.40
N GLN A 16 -14.24 18.46 -12.15
CA GLN A 16 -15.20 17.49 -11.61
C GLN A 16 -14.71 16.07 -11.88
N SER A 17 -14.65 15.26 -10.82
CA SER A 17 -14.39 13.82 -10.93
C SER A 17 -15.71 13.05 -10.93
N ARG A 18 -15.92 12.23 -11.95
CA ARG A 18 -17.11 11.37 -12.11
C ARG A 18 -16.69 10.01 -12.66
N PRO A 19 -17.30 8.87 -12.25
CA PRO A 19 -18.35 8.80 -11.22
C PRO A 19 -17.84 9.14 -9.82
N ARG A 20 -18.71 9.62 -8.95
CA ARG A 20 -18.38 9.79 -7.53
C ARG A 20 -18.41 8.43 -6.84
N PRO A 21 -17.60 8.20 -5.80
CA PRO A 21 -17.68 6.98 -5.01
C PRO A 21 -19.11 6.74 -4.53
N PRO A 22 -19.63 5.49 -4.65
CA PRO A 22 -21.02 5.17 -4.30
C PRO A 22 -21.29 5.31 -2.80
N ARG A 23 -20.26 5.25 -1.97
CA ARG A 23 -20.34 5.44 -0.52
C ARG A 23 -19.94 6.86 -0.17
N ARG A 24 -20.61 7.46 0.82
CA ARG A 24 -20.24 8.78 1.39
C ARG A 24 -18.92 8.71 2.16
N ALA A 25 -18.44 7.51 2.49
CA ALA A 25 -17.14 7.33 3.09
C ALA A 25 -16.02 7.73 2.12
N ARG A 26 -14.98 8.36 2.65
CA ARG A 26 -13.77 8.70 1.88
C ARG A 26 -13.16 7.45 1.28
N THR A 27 -12.73 7.53 0.04
CA THR A 27 -11.89 6.49 -0.55
C THR A 27 -10.59 6.41 0.26
N PRO A 28 -10.16 5.22 0.74
CA PRO A 28 -8.90 5.09 1.46
C PRO A 28 -7.73 5.58 0.60
N ILE A 29 -6.83 6.30 1.25
CA ILE A 29 -5.60 6.80 0.62
C ILE A 29 -4.43 6.04 1.21
N HIS A 30 -3.61 5.43 0.36
CA HIS A 30 -2.35 4.81 0.75
C HIS A 30 -1.20 5.71 0.32
N GLY A 31 -0.33 6.04 1.27
CA GLY A 31 0.90 6.79 1.01
C GLY A 31 2.02 5.84 0.62
N GLY A 32 2.92 6.26 -0.26
CA GLY A 32 4.11 5.49 -0.61
C GLY A 32 5.41 6.27 -0.34
N GLY A 33 6.53 5.56 -0.48
CA GLY A 33 7.88 6.10 -0.33
C GLY A 33 8.52 5.79 1.01
N MET A 34 9.87 5.75 1.03
CA MET A 34 10.69 5.30 2.15
C MET A 34 11.48 6.44 2.82
N SER A 35 11.08 7.69 2.65
CA SER A 35 11.69 8.82 3.35
C SER A 35 10.93 9.18 4.62
N GLY A 36 11.61 9.79 5.60
CA GLY A 36 10.94 10.27 6.82
C GLY A 36 9.75 11.20 6.54
N ALA A 37 9.80 12.00 5.45
CA ALA A 37 8.68 12.84 5.03
C ALA A 37 7.51 12.00 4.46
N ALA A 38 7.80 10.88 3.78
CA ALA A 38 6.80 9.96 3.29
C ALA A 38 6.13 9.21 4.44
N TYR A 39 6.91 8.68 5.38
CA TYR A 39 6.38 8.03 6.59
C TYR A 39 5.50 8.97 7.41
N ARG A 40 5.96 10.22 7.65
CA ARG A 40 5.13 11.22 8.30
C ARG A 40 3.79 11.42 7.60
N ARG A 41 3.76 11.56 6.26
CA ARG A 41 2.50 11.69 5.51
C ARG A 41 1.60 10.48 5.67
N ALA A 42 2.18 9.27 5.55
CA ALA A 42 1.43 8.03 5.71
C ALA A 42 0.73 7.96 7.07
N VAL A 43 1.46 8.16 8.16
CA VAL A 43 0.90 8.05 9.52
C VAL A 43 -0.06 9.18 9.85
N SER A 44 0.17 10.41 9.35
CA SER A 44 -0.65 11.57 9.73
C SER A 44 -1.87 11.82 8.84
N SER A 45 -1.96 11.22 7.64
CA SER A 45 -2.96 11.62 6.65
C SER A 45 -3.54 10.49 5.80
N CYS A 46 -2.96 9.27 5.85
CA CYS A 46 -3.37 8.16 5.01
C CYS A 46 -3.99 7.02 5.84
N GLN A 47 -4.82 6.20 5.21
CA GLN A 47 -5.36 4.99 5.82
C GLN A 47 -4.35 3.84 5.75
N GLY A 48 -3.43 3.86 4.78
CA GLY A 48 -2.41 2.83 4.65
C GLY A 48 -1.09 3.37 4.10
N TRP A 49 -0.07 2.51 4.14
CA TRP A 49 1.21 2.72 3.51
C TRP A 49 1.50 1.59 2.52
N TYR A 50 2.16 1.92 1.41
CA TYR A 50 2.51 0.98 0.36
C TYR A 50 4.00 1.01 0.07
N GLY A 51 4.64 -0.16 0.21
CA GLY A 51 6.02 -0.41 -0.17
C GLY A 51 6.11 -1.19 -1.49
N PHE A 52 6.97 -0.74 -2.41
CA PHE A 52 7.15 -1.35 -3.71
C PHE A 52 8.52 -1.99 -3.85
N ALA A 53 8.55 -3.22 -4.39
CA ALA A 53 9.76 -4.01 -4.65
C ALA A 53 10.63 -4.17 -3.38
N MET A 54 10.04 -4.69 -2.32
CA MET A 54 10.67 -4.84 -1.00
C MET A 54 10.92 -6.31 -0.67
N ASP A 55 12.04 -6.57 -0.01
CA ASP A 55 12.33 -7.80 0.69
C ASP A 55 11.98 -7.69 2.18
N LEU A 56 12.16 -8.75 2.95
CA LEU A 56 11.86 -8.77 4.39
C LEU A 56 12.69 -7.76 5.18
N GLU A 57 13.97 -7.55 4.82
CA GLU A 57 14.87 -6.61 5.50
C GLU A 57 14.41 -5.17 5.30
N SER A 58 14.22 -4.74 4.03
CA SER A 58 13.75 -3.39 3.70
C SER A 58 12.32 -3.13 4.18
N THR A 59 11.49 -4.16 4.26
CA THR A 59 10.16 -4.08 4.88
C THR A 59 10.28 -3.79 6.36
N SER A 60 11.07 -4.56 7.08
CA SER A 60 11.31 -4.36 8.53
C SER A 60 11.86 -2.97 8.83
N GLU A 61 12.84 -2.49 8.04
CA GLU A 61 13.38 -1.13 8.19
C GLU A 61 12.31 -0.05 7.96
N SER A 62 11.45 -0.24 6.97
CA SER A 62 10.37 0.71 6.67
C SER A 62 9.30 0.74 7.76
N LEU A 63 8.95 -0.42 8.32
CA LEU A 63 8.02 -0.53 9.44
C LEU A 63 8.57 0.17 10.69
N ALA A 64 9.86 0.01 10.99
CA ALA A 64 10.51 0.75 12.07
C ALA A 64 10.49 2.26 11.82
N GLY A 65 10.65 2.70 10.57
CA GLY A 65 10.53 4.12 10.18
C GLY A 65 9.12 4.68 10.32
N LEU A 66 8.10 3.87 10.03
CA LEU A 66 6.69 4.23 10.24
C LEU A 66 6.35 4.33 11.72
N ASP A 67 6.83 3.39 12.55
CA ASP A 67 6.64 3.41 14.00
C ASP A 67 7.29 4.64 14.64
N ASP A 68 8.54 4.97 14.26
CA ASP A 68 9.22 6.20 14.70
C ASP A 68 8.43 7.45 14.29
N ALA A 69 7.90 7.49 13.06
CA ALA A 69 7.08 8.60 12.59
C ALA A 69 5.76 8.69 13.37
N GLN A 70 5.11 7.57 13.66
CA GLN A 70 3.89 7.55 14.46
C GLN A 70 4.14 8.04 15.89
N SER A 71 5.25 7.61 16.49
CA SER A 71 5.66 8.05 17.83
C SER A 71 5.93 9.56 17.91
N ARG A 72 6.48 10.15 16.83
CA ARG A 72 6.83 11.59 16.78
C ARG A 72 5.67 12.50 16.40
N TYR A 73 4.83 12.08 15.50
CA TYR A 73 3.81 12.95 14.88
C TYR A 73 2.39 12.61 15.31
N GLY A 74 2.20 11.44 15.91
CA GLY A 74 0.89 10.91 16.27
C GLY A 74 0.08 10.45 15.06
N ARG A 75 -0.95 9.63 15.32
CA ARG A 75 -1.95 9.22 14.34
C ARG A 75 -3.33 9.47 14.93
N SER A 76 -4.21 10.08 14.15
CA SER A 76 -5.59 10.33 14.57
C SER A 76 -6.39 9.03 14.59
N ASP A 77 -7.20 8.83 15.63
CA ASP A 77 -8.13 7.69 15.75
C ASP A 77 -9.11 7.61 14.57
N GLU A 78 -9.42 8.74 13.92
CA GLU A 78 -10.28 8.78 12.73
C GLU A 78 -9.69 8.06 11.52
N LEU A 79 -8.37 7.87 11.48
CA LEU A 79 -7.68 7.16 10.41
C LEU A 79 -7.66 5.64 10.64
N GLY A 80 -7.96 5.17 11.87
CA GLY A 80 -7.83 3.77 12.26
C GLY A 80 -6.36 3.31 12.31
N GLU A 81 -6.13 2.02 12.32
CA GLU A 81 -4.79 1.43 12.18
C GLU A 81 -4.23 1.71 10.79
N LEU A 82 -2.91 1.75 10.67
CA LEU A 82 -2.24 1.98 9.39
C LEU A 82 -2.14 0.65 8.65
N GLU A 83 -2.90 0.49 7.57
CA GLU A 83 -2.83 -0.71 6.73
C GLU A 83 -1.49 -0.75 5.97
N ILE A 84 -0.77 -1.86 6.06
CA ILE A 84 0.52 -2.07 5.42
C ILE A 84 0.36 -2.97 4.20
N SER A 85 0.66 -2.44 3.02
CA SER A 85 0.65 -3.20 1.77
C SER A 85 2.04 -3.22 1.16
N ILE A 86 2.50 -4.39 0.70
CA ILE A 86 3.83 -4.59 0.12
C ILE A 86 3.70 -5.26 -1.24
N THR A 87 4.47 -4.79 -2.22
CA THR A 87 4.82 -5.61 -3.38
C THR A 87 6.20 -6.21 -3.12
N PRO A 88 6.33 -7.54 -2.97
CA PRO A 88 7.62 -8.20 -2.82
C PRO A 88 8.50 -8.00 -4.06
N TRP A 89 9.82 -8.05 -3.86
CA TRP A 89 10.79 -7.98 -4.96
C TRP A 89 10.66 -9.13 -5.95
N SER A 90 10.33 -10.32 -5.46
CA SER A 90 10.09 -11.56 -6.23
C SER A 90 8.80 -12.22 -5.76
N LEU A 91 8.34 -13.25 -6.47
CA LEU A 91 7.25 -14.07 -5.98
C LEU A 91 7.65 -14.67 -4.63
N PRO A 92 6.85 -14.43 -3.57
CA PRO A 92 7.16 -14.96 -2.24
C PRO A 92 6.88 -16.46 -2.17
N THR A 93 7.69 -17.18 -1.40
CA THR A 93 7.38 -18.55 -0.97
C THR A 93 6.36 -18.55 0.17
N PRO A 94 5.74 -19.69 0.53
CA PRO A 94 4.88 -19.77 1.71
C PRO A 94 5.56 -19.28 2.99
N GLU A 95 6.84 -19.62 3.21
CA GLU A 95 7.61 -19.15 4.34
C GLU A 95 7.82 -17.63 4.32
N ASP A 96 7.99 -17.03 3.12
CA ASP A 96 8.07 -15.57 2.99
C ASP A 96 6.74 -14.90 3.34
N VAL A 97 5.61 -15.51 2.95
CA VAL A 97 4.26 -15.00 3.30
C VAL A 97 4.08 -14.96 4.81
N GLU A 98 4.40 -16.07 5.51
CA GLU A 98 4.37 -16.13 6.97
C GLU A 98 5.28 -15.06 7.60
N ALA A 99 6.50 -14.88 7.06
CA ALA A 99 7.43 -13.89 7.57
C ALA A 99 6.94 -12.45 7.37
N TYR A 100 6.26 -12.13 6.25
CA TYR A 100 5.62 -10.82 6.06
C TYR A 100 4.45 -10.63 7.03
N GLU A 101 3.64 -11.66 7.27
CA GLU A 101 2.55 -11.63 8.26
C GLU A 101 3.10 -11.37 9.67
N ASP A 102 4.16 -12.06 10.08
CA ASP A 102 4.83 -11.88 11.36
C ASP A 102 5.39 -10.45 11.53
N LEU A 103 5.81 -9.81 10.44
CA LEU A 103 6.21 -8.41 10.45
C LEU A 103 5.03 -7.43 10.58
N GLY A 104 3.78 -7.90 10.43
CA GLY A 104 2.58 -7.07 10.48
C GLY A 104 2.18 -6.47 9.11
N VAL A 105 2.51 -7.13 8.02
CA VAL A 105 2.03 -6.76 6.68
C VAL A 105 0.60 -7.29 6.50
N ASP A 106 -0.34 -6.39 6.15
CA ASP A 106 -1.75 -6.74 5.97
C ASP A 106 -2.07 -7.28 4.57
N ARG A 107 -1.24 -6.92 3.58
CA ARG A 107 -1.50 -7.30 2.19
C ARG A 107 -0.23 -7.42 1.36
N LEU A 108 -0.09 -8.52 0.65
CA LEU A 108 0.88 -8.68 -0.43
C LEU A 108 0.21 -8.40 -1.77
N ILE A 109 0.87 -7.61 -2.62
CA ILE A 109 0.42 -7.24 -3.96
C ILE A 109 1.42 -7.82 -4.95
N LEU A 110 1.05 -8.89 -5.63
CA LEU A 110 1.93 -9.55 -6.57
C LEU A 110 1.91 -8.83 -7.93
N MET A 111 3.09 -8.70 -8.55
CA MET A 111 3.20 -8.15 -9.90
C MET A 111 2.91 -9.24 -10.92
N LEU A 112 1.93 -8.97 -11.78
CA LEU A 112 1.66 -9.82 -12.92
C LEU A 112 2.78 -9.73 -13.97
N PRO A 113 3.12 -10.83 -14.66
CA PRO A 113 4.06 -10.78 -15.77
C PRO A 113 3.53 -9.87 -16.88
N GLN A 114 4.42 -9.08 -17.50
CA GLN A 114 4.07 -8.19 -18.61
C GLN A 114 4.05 -8.95 -19.94
N HIS A 115 3.19 -9.95 -20.04
CA HIS A 115 3.08 -10.82 -21.21
C HIS A 115 1.62 -10.96 -21.65
N ASP A 116 1.36 -11.91 -22.52
CA ASP A 116 0.01 -12.17 -23.00
C ASP A 116 -0.92 -12.79 -21.93
N ALA A 117 -2.18 -12.95 -22.27
CA ALA A 117 -3.17 -13.45 -21.34
C ALA A 117 -2.92 -14.88 -20.84
N LEU A 118 -2.22 -15.72 -21.65
CA LEU A 118 -1.90 -17.09 -21.26
C LEU A 118 -0.84 -17.07 -20.15
N ALA A 119 0.23 -16.27 -20.31
CA ALA A 119 1.25 -16.11 -19.27
C ALA A 119 0.69 -15.59 -17.94
N VAL A 120 -0.33 -14.72 -17.99
CA VAL A 120 -1.02 -14.26 -16.78
C VAL A 120 -1.84 -15.38 -16.14
N THR A 121 -2.52 -16.20 -16.94
CA THR A 121 -3.29 -17.35 -16.41
C THR A 121 -2.37 -18.37 -15.77
N ASP A 122 -1.30 -18.78 -16.47
CA ASP A 122 -0.31 -19.72 -15.96
C ASP A 122 0.34 -19.22 -14.65
N PHE A 123 0.60 -17.91 -14.57
CA PHE A 123 1.12 -17.29 -13.34
C PHE A 123 0.10 -17.36 -12.18
N LEU A 124 -1.17 -17.07 -12.45
CA LEU A 124 -2.21 -17.10 -11.40
C LEU A 124 -2.46 -18.53 -10.89
N GLU A 125 -2.42 -19.53 -11.80
CA GLU A 125 -2.53 -20.95 -11.43
C GLU A 125 -1.33 -21.36 -10.57
N ALA A 126 -0.10 -21.03 -10.96
CA ALA A 126 1.10 -21.33 -10.19
C ALA A 126 1.10 -20.69 -8.80
N VAL A 127 0.65 -19.42 -8.71
CA VAL A 127 0.50 -18.72 -7.40
C VAL A 127 -0.56 -19.40 -6.53
N ALA A 128 -1.68 -19.83 -7.14
CA ALA A 128 -2.74 -20.51 -6.39
C ALA A 128 -2.24 -21.85 -5.83
N ASP A 129 -1.58 -22.65 -6.65
CA ASP A 129 -1.04 -23.97 -6.26
C ASP A 129 0.05 -23.83 -5.18
N GLU A 130 0.90 -22.78 -5.26
CA GLU A 130 2.04 -22.61 -4.33
C GLU A 130 1.63 -22.00 -2.99
N LEU A 131 0.70 -21.03 -3.00
CA LEU A 131 0.38 -20.24 -1.80
C LEU A 131 -0.93 -20.62 -1.13
N PHE A 132 -1.83 -21.37 -1.79
CA PHE A 132 -3.18 -21.62 -1.27
C PHE A 132 -3.59 -23.10 -1.30
N ASP A 133 -2.78 -24.02 -1.84
CA ASP A 133 -3.02 -25.45 -1.73
C ASP A 133 -2.50 -25.96 -0.37
N ASP A 134 -3.33 -25.75 0.65
CA ASP A 134 -3.25 -26.43 1.94
C ASP A 134 -4.18 -27.65 1.88
N ASP A 135 -3.60 -28.84 1.80
CA ASP A 135 -4.31 -30.10 2.03
C ASP A 135 -3.77 -30.80 3.31
#